data_ca7b5427272d487bbcf6c067dbf7d132
#
_entry.id   ca7b5427272d487bbcf6c067dbf7d132
#
_cell.length_a   1.000
_cell.length_b   1.000
_cell.length_c   1.000
_cell.angle_alpha   90.00
_cell.angle_beta   90.00
_cell.angle_gamma   90.00
#
_symmetry.space_group_name_H-M   'P 1'
#
loop_
_entity.id
_entity.type
_entity.pdbx_description
1 polymer ?
#
loop_
_entity_poly.entity_id
_entity_poly.type
_entity_poly.pdbx_seq_one_letter_code
_entity_poly.pdbx_strand_id
1 'polypeptide(L)'
;MQIPVYIPFGDNERADLIAEFNGKLQKIQVKTSEKCEDGKVVFSLVSSTVHRQNGVKHVCTKDEIDYFVLYNIETHMLLLVPQERVAGMKTVTFQIEWKPSRNQYEALNWKDFTFKKIISVETVHETSQVDEDTVQTITE
;
A
#
# COMPACT_ATOMS: atom_id res chain seq x y z
N MET A 1 7.52 0.80 -15.32
CA MET A 1 7.35 1.98 -14.45
C MET A 1 8.54 2.05 -13.49
N GLN A 2 9.29 3.12 -13.53
CA GLN A 2 10.39 3.33 -12.60
C GLN A 2 9.98 4.38 -11.56
N ILE A 3 10.01 3.96 -10.30
CA ILE A 3 9.67 4.84 -9.18
C ILE A 3 10.92 4.97 -8.31
N PRO A 4 11.44 6.20 -8.11
CA PRO A 4 12.55 6.39 -7.18
C PRO A 4 12.15 5.98 -5.77
N VAL A 5 13.03 5.21 -5.12
CA VAL A 5 12.80 4.71 -3.76
C VAL A 5 13.98 5.09 -2.88
N TYR A 6 13.67 5.57 -1.70
CA TYR A 6 14.64 5.98 -0.69
C TYR A 6 14.38 5.20 0.60
N ILE A 7 15.44 4.77 1.25
CA ILE A 7 15.35 4.06 2.53
C ILE A 7 15.65 5.03 3.66
N PRO A 8 14.74 5.20 4.63
CA PRO A 8 15.00 6.06 5.78
C PRO A 8 16.19 5.57 6.59
N PHE A 9 16.99 6.51 7.07
CA PHE A 9 18.12 6.21 7.93
C PHE A 9 17.68 6.26 9.40
N GLY A 10 17.72 5.12 10.07
CA GLY A 10 17.36 5.01 11.49
C GLY A 10 16.42 3.84 11.77
N ASP A 11 16.52 3.30 12.99
CA ASP A 11 15.79 2.10 13.40
C ASP A 11 14.38 2.39 13.93
N ASN A 12 14.04 3.66 14.17
CA ASN A 12 12.78 4.05 14.79
C ASN A 12 11.75 4.65 13.82
N GLU A 13 12.06 4.65 12.53
CA GLU A 13 11.15 5.20 11.54
C GLU A 13 9.97 4.26 11.31
N ARG A 14 8.75 4.83 11.23
CA ARG A 14 7.55 4.06 10.95
C ARG A 14 7.46 3.64 9.48
N ALA A 15 7.97 4.49 8.60
CA ALA A 15 8.03 4.15 7.19
C ALA A 15 9.23 3.23 6.91
N ASP A 16 8.99 2.15 6.18
CA ASP A 16 10.05 1.24 5.73
C ASP A 16 10.81 1.82 4.53
N LEU A 17 10.11 2.58 3.70
CA LEU A 17 10.71 3.24 2.55
C LEU A 17 9.92 4.49 2.16
N ILE A 18 10.52 5.32 1.35
CA ILE A 18 9.89 6.48 0.75
C ILE A 18 9.94 6.30 -0.76
N ALA A 19 8.80 6.39 -1.41
CA ALA A 19 8.70 6.31 -2.87
C ALA A 19 8.25 7.64 -3.43
N GLU A 20 8.81 8.03 -4.56
CA GLU A 20 8.44 9.27 -5.23
C GLU A 20 7.51 8.95 -6.40
N PHE A 21 6.26 9.35 -6.27
CA PHE A 21 5.28 9.28 -7.34
C PHE A 21 4.22 10.37 -7.16
N ASN A 22 3.58 10.77 -8.26
CA ASN A 22 2.60 11.86 -8.29
C ASN A 22 3.18 13.20 -7.78
N GLY A 23 4.45 13.45 -8.07
CA GLY A 23 5.10 14.68 -7.68
C GLY A 23 5.37 14.83 -6.18
N LYS A 24 5.25 13.76 -5.41
CA LYS A 24 5.42 13.78 -3.96
C LYS A 24 6.27 12.62 -3.47
N LEU A 25 6.93 12.86 -2.34
CA LEU A 25 7.57 11.79 -1.59
C LEU A 25 6.52 11.15 -0.69
N GLN A 26 6.25 9.85 -0.93
CA GLN A 26 5.23 9.09 -0.20
C GLN A 26 5.91 8.17 0.80
N LYS A 27 5.49 8.26 2.06
CA LYS A 27 5.96 7.37 3.12
C LYS A 27 5.22 6.05 3.06
N ILE A 28 5.95 4.95 3.01
CA ILE A 28 5.37 3.62 2.79
C ILE A 28 5.80 2.66 3.89
N GLN A 29 4.83 1.91 4.41
CA GLN A 29 5.09 0.76 5.26
C GLN A 29 4.77 -0.52 4.48
N VAL A 30 5.70 -1.47 4.50
CA VAL A 30 5.54 -2.75 3.80
C VAL A 30 5.03 -3.80 4.79
N LYS A 31 4.00 -4.53 4.38
CA LYS A 31 3.46 -5.67 5.13
C LYS A 31 3.40 -6.88 4.22
N THR A 32 3.73 -8.03 4.77
CA THR A 32 3.70 -9.30 4.04
C THR A 32 2.76 -10.28 4.71
N SER A 33 2.21 -11.20 3.92
CA SER A 33 1.50 -12.36 4.41
C SER A 33 1.96 -13.60 3.65
N GLU A 34 1.87 -14.77 4.30
CA GLU A 34 2.45 -15.99 3.73
C GLU A 34 1.44 -16.81 2.93
N LYS A 35 0.18 -16.85 3.38
CA LYS A 35 -0.79 -17.82 2.90
C LYS A 35 -2.03 -17.18 2.27
N CYS A 36 -2.66 -17.95 1.41
CA CYS A 36 -4.00 -17.69 0.91
C CYS A 36 -4.90 -18.83 1.35
N GLU A 37 -5.96 -18.53 2.09
CA GLU A 37 -6.91 -19.54 2.59
C GLU A 37 -8.31 -19.20 2.11
N ASP A 38 -9.00 -20.20 1.53
CA ASP A 38 -10.37 -20.06 1.00
C ASP A 38 -10.54 -18.89 0.03
N GLY A 39 -9.52 -18.65 -0.80
CA GLY A 39 -9.53 -17.54 -1.74
C GLY A 39 -9.38 -16.16 -1.10
N LYS A 40 -8.96 -16.11 0.15
CA LYS A 40 -8.79 -14.87 0.89
C LYS A 40 -7.33 -14.69 1.34
N VAL A 41 -6.85 -13.46 1.22
CA VAL A 41 -5.53 -13.06 1.69
C VAL A 41 -5.71 -12.03 2.79
N VAL A 42 -5.12 -12.29 3.95
CA VAL A 42 -5.24 -11.42 5.13
C VAL A 42 -3.89 -10.82 5.46
N PHE A 43 -3.86 -9.51 5.66
CA PHE A 43 -2.67 -8.78 6.09
C PHE A 43 -2.90 -8.18 7.47
N SER A 44 -1.93 -8.33 8.35
CA SER A 44 -1.90 -7.60 9.62
C SER A 44 -1.28 -6.23 9.36
N LEU A 45 -1.98 -5.18 9.77
CA LEU A 45 -1.49 -3.80 9.66
C LEU A 45 -0.82 -3.33 10.95
N VAL A 46 -0.79 -4.19 11.95
CA VAL A 46 -0.23 -3.89 13.27
C VAL A 46 1.28 -4.04 13.23
N SER A 47 2.00 -3.04 13.73
CA SER A 47 3.43 -3.11 13.96
C SER A 47 3.70 -3.36 15.44
N SER A 48 4.59 -4.31 15.72
CA SER A 48 5.12 -4.49 17.08
C SER A 48 6.48 -3.80 17.18
N THR A 49 6.66 -2.95 18.17
CA THR A 49 7.99 -2.44 18.49
C THR A 49 8.70 -3.51 19.31
N VAL A 50 9.54 -4.29 18.65
CA VAL A 50 10.25 -5.44 19.24
C VAL A 50 11.17 -5.03 20.40
N HIS A 51 11.54 -3.77 20.50
CA HIS A 51 12.50 -3.28 21.48
C HIS A 51 11.89 -2.70 22.77
N ARG A 52 10.57 -2.68 22.88
CA ARG A 52 9.91 -2.25 24.13
C ARG A 52 9.32 -3.46 24.83
N GLN A 53 9.68 -3.62 26.10
CA GLN A 53 9.27 -4.74 26.96
C GLN A 53 7.75 -4.96 27.06
N ASN A 54 6.94 -4.03 26.61
CA ASN A 54 5.48 -4.06 26.73
C ASN A 54 4.74 -4.34 25.42
N GLY A 55 5.44 -4.63 24.32
CA GLY A 55 4.81 -5.07 23.08
C GLY A 55 3.61 -4.23 22.62
N VAL A 56 3.73 -2.90 22.65
CA VAL A 56 2.62 -2.03 22.25
C VAL A 56 2.38 -2.20 20.76
N LYS A 57 1.23 -2.77 20.43
CA LYS A 57 0.78 -2.93 19.05
C LYS A 57 0.31 -1.57 18.52
N HIS A 58 0.83 -1.17 17.38
CA HIS A 58 0.54 0.12 16.79
C HIS A 58 0.12 -0.04 15.33
N VAL A 59 -0.93 0.67 14.94
CA VAL A 59 -1.33 0.82 13.52
C VAL A 59 -0.92 2.22 13.09
N CYS A 60 -0.17 2.31 11.99
CA CYS A 60 0.30 3.59 11.49
C CYS A 60 -0.84 4.51 11.06
N THR A 61 -0.75 5.77 11.47
CA THR A 61 -1.68 6.82 11.09
C THR A 61 -1.23 7.51 9.80
N LYS A 62 -2.08 8.37 9.25
CA LYS A 62 -1.76 9.13 8.04
C LYS A 62 -0.58 10.09 8.23
N ASP A 63 -0.34 10.54 9.43
CA ASP A 63 0.83 11.39 9.73
C ASP A 63 2.15 10.60 9.69
N GLU A 64 2.07 9.29 9.92
CA GLU A 64 3.22 8.41 9.95
C GLU A 64 3.55 7.80 8.59
N ILE A 65 2.51 7.40 7.83
CA ILE A 65 2.66 6.82 6.50
C ILE A 65 1.54 7.30 5.57
N ASP A 66 1.80 7.28 4.27
CA ASP A 66 0.83 7.63 3.24
C ASP A 66 0.18 6.38 2.61
N TYR A 67 0.97 5.31 2.47
CA TYR A 67 0.53 4.06 1.84
C TYR A 67 1.08 2.84 2.56
N PHE A 68 0.32 1.74 2.47
CA PHE A 68 0.83 0.41 2.72
C PHE A 68 1.17 -0.26 1.39
N VAL A 69 2.30 -0.95 1.32
CA VAL A 69 2.58 -1.93 0.28
C VAL A 69 2.34 -3.30 0.89
N LEU A 70 1.41 -4.05 0.32
CA LEU A 70 1.01 -5.36 0.82
C LEU A 70 1.45 -6.43 -0.17
N TYR A 71 2.21 -7.42 0.29
CA TYR A 71 2.70 -8.50 -0.54
C TYR A 71 2.34 -9.85 0.06
N ASN A 72 1.66 -10.69 -0.73
CA ASN A 72 1.37 -12.07 -0.35
C ASN A 72 2.33 -13.02 -1.08
N ILE A 73 3.04 -13.83 -0.31
CA ILE A 73 4.11 -14.70 -0.83
C ILE A 73 3.54 -15.82 -1.69
N GLU A 74 2.44 -16.42 -1.28
CA GLU A 74 1.84 -17.56 -1.99
C GLU A 74 1.27 -17.17 -3.35
N THR A 75 0.52 -16.07 -3.41
CA THR A 75 -0.15 -15.63 -4.64
C THR A 75 0.64 -14.64 -5.46
N HIS A 76 1.75 -14.12 -4.90
CA HIS A 76 2.52 -13.00 -5.46
C HIS A 76 1.70 -11.73 -5.65
N MET A 77 0.59 -11.61 -4.92
CA MET A 77 -0.23 -10.41 -4.92
C MET A 77 0.54 -9.23 -4.32
N LEU A 78 0.62 -8.14 -5.06
CA LEU A 78 1.31 -6.92 -4.64
C LEU A 78 0.34 -5.75 -4.78
N LEU A 79 0.02 -5.09 -3.66
CA LEU A 79 -0.97 -4.05 -3.60
C LEU A 79 -0.40 -2.76 -3.02
N LEU A 80 -0.89 -1.62 -3.51
CA LEU A 80 -0.59 -0.29 -2.98
C LEU A 80 -1.88 0.28 -2.40
N VAL A 81 -1.97 0.37 -1.09
CA VAL A 81 -3.20 0.74 -0.39
C VAL A 81 -3.01 2.08 0.34
N PRO A 82 -3.77 3.12 -0.03
CA PRO A 82 -3.74 4.37 0.74
C PRO A 82 -4.10 4.12 2.20
N GLN A 83 -3.33 4.71 3.10
CA GLN A 83 -3.57 4.54 4.55
C GLN A 83 -5.01 4.91 4.94
N GLU A 84 -5.56 5.95 4.34
CA GLU A 84 -6.91 6.42 4.63
C GLU A 84 -8.01 5.40 4.33
N ARG A 85 -7.77 4.47 3.38
CA ARG A 85 -8.74 3.42 3.04
C ARG A 85 -8.84 2.34 4.10
N VAL A 86 -7.83 2.21 4.93
CA VAL A 86 -7.75 1.18 5.98
C VAL A 86 -7.50 1.79 7.36
N ALA A 87 -7.79 3.07 7.50
CA ALA A 87 -7.59 3.79 8.77
C ALA A 87 -8.32 3.11 9.91
N GLY A 88 -7.60 2.88 11.01
CA GLY A 88 -8.15 2.23 12.20
C GLY A 88 -8.28 0.72 12.12
N MET A 89 -8.01 0.10 10.98
CA MET A 89 -8.09 -1.35 10.82
C MET A 89 -6.81 -2.02 11.32
N LYS A 90 -6.96 -3.09 12.08
CA LYS A 90 -5.83 -3.91 12.53
C LYS A 90 -5.45 -4.96 11.50
N THR A 91 -6.42 -5.44 10.75
CA THR A 91 -6.24 -6.42 9.67
C THR A 91 -7.05 -5.98 8.46
N VAL A 92 -6.59 -6.36 7.28
CA VAL A 92 -7.33 -6.15 6.04
C VAL A 92 -7.36 -7.47 5.25
N THR A 93 -8.52 -7.77 4.70
CA THR A 93 -8.74 -9.01 3.93
C THR A 93 -9.07 -8.67 2.49
N PHE A 94 -8.41 -9.35 1.56
CA PHE A 94 -8.70 -9.25 0.13
C PHE A 94 -9.18 -10.60 -0.38
N GLN A 95 -10.27 -10.58 -1.14
CA GLN A 95 -10.80 -11.76 -1.78
C GLN A 95 -10.28 -11.83 -3.21
N ILE A 96 -9.67 -12.97 -3.59
CA ILE A 96 -9.07 -13.13 -4.93
C ILE A 96 -10.15 -13.06 -6.00
N GLU A 97 -11.24 -13.80 -5.82
CA GLU A 97 -12.41 -13.71 -6.69
C GLU A 97 -13.49 -12.92 -5.98
N TRP A 98 -13.62 -11.65 -6.33
CA TRP A 98 -14.63 -10.79 -5.75
C TRP A 98 -16.02 -11.26 -6.18
N LYS A 99 -16.84 -11.67 -5.20
CA LYS A 99 -18.25 -12.00 -5.41
C LYS A 99 -19.09 -11.21 -4.42
N PRO A 100 -20.11 -10.47 -4.89
CA PRO A 100 -21.01 -9.78 -3.97
C PRO A 100 -21.76 -10.79 -3.11
N SER A 101 -21.50 -10.82 -1.82
CA SER A 101 -22.20 -11.67 -0.86
C SER A 101 -22.59 -10.87 0.39
N ARG A 102 -23.54 -11.40 1.15
CA ARG A 102 -24.08 -10.73 2.33
C ARG A 102 -23.07 -10.47 3.44
N ASN A 103 -21.93 -11.17 3.42
CA ASN A 103 -20.89 -11.10 4.47
C ASN A 103 -19.65 -10.33 4.04
N GLN A 104 -19.76 -9.43 3.07
CA GLN A 104 -18.62 -8.75 2.45
C GLN A 104 -18.19 -7.45 3.09
N TYR A 105 -18.73 -7.13 4.23
CA TYR A 105 -18.36 -5.89 4.90
C TYR A 105 -16.90 -5.82 5.32
N GLU A 106 -16.19 -6.94 5.28
CA GLU A 106 -14.81 -7.02 5.75
C GLU A 106 -13.78 -7.30 4.65
N ALA A 107 -14.19 -7.67 3.45
CA ALA A 107 -13.26 -7.99 2.38
C ALA A 107 -13.26 -6.91 1.29
N LEU A 108 -12.05 -6.52 0.86
CA LEU A 108 -11.86 -5.54 -0.20
C LEU A 108 -11.54 -6.24 -1.53
N ASN A 109 -11.84 -5.56 -2.63
CA ASN A 109 -11.48 -6.04 -3.96
C ASN A 109 -10.03 -5.63 -4.25
N TRP A 110 -9.14 -6.62 -4.38
CA TRP A 110 -7.72 -6.35 -4.63
C TRP A 110 -7.45 -5.59 -5.93
N LYS A 111 -8.32 -5.73 -6.92
CA LYS A 111 -8.17 -5.05 -8.22
C LYS A 111 -8.22 -3.54 -8.13
N ASP A 112 -8.80 -3.00 -7.05
CA ASP A 112 -8.85 -1.57 -6.81
C ASP A 112 -7.54 -0.99 -6.28
N PHE A 113 -6.60 -1.85 -5.87
CA PHE A 113 -5.37 -1.45 -5.20
C PHE A 113 -4.10 -1.90 -5.92
N THR A 114 -4.19 -2.22 -7.20
CA THR A 114 -2.99 -2.51 -7.99
C THR A 114 -2.17 -1.23 -8.18
N PHE A 115 -0.87 -1.37 -8.29
CA PHE A 115 0.02 -0.23 -8.53
C PHE A 115 -0.39 0.53 -9.78
N LYS A 116 -0.68 -0.20 -10.85
CA LYS A 116 -1.10 0.39 -12.12
C LYS A 116 -2.37 1.23 -11.96
N LYS A 117 -3.35 0.75 -11.20
CA LYS A 117 -4.61 1.47 -11.01
C LYS A 117 -4.43 2.72 -10.15
N ILE A 118 -3.75 2.61 -9.03
CA ILE A 118 -3.55 3.74 -8.11
C ILE A 118 -2.69 4.83 -8.77
N ILE A 119 -1.55 4.46 -9.32
CA ILE A 119 -0.62 5.43 -9.92
C ILE A 119 -1.14 5.98 -11.23
N SER A 120 -1.82 5.17 -12.06
CA SER A 120 -2.38 5.64 -13.34
C SER A 120 -3.51 6.63 -13.17
N VAL A 121 -4.38 6.46 -12.16
CA VAL A 121 -5.48 7.41 -11.88
C VAL A 121 -4.91 8.79 -11.54
N GLU A 122 -3.86 8.83 -10.74
CA GLU A 122 -3.22 10.08 -10.35
C GLU A 122 -2.39 10.68 -11.48
N THR A 123 -1.74 9.86 -12.31
CA THR A 123 -0.97 10.31 -13.47
C THR A 123 -1.88 10.90 -14.56
N VAL A 124 -3.08 10.37 -14.75
CA VAL A 124 -4.05 10.94 -15.70
C VAL A 124 -4.46 12.35 -15.29
N HIS A 125 -4.58 12.63 -14.01
CA HIS A 125 -4.84 13.99 -13.54
C HIS A 125 -3.70 14.95 -13.83
N GLU A 126 -2.45 14.51 -13.72
CA GLU A 126 -1.28 15.34 -14.04
C GLU A 126 -1.08 15.52 -15.54
N THR A 127 -1.27 14.46 -16.34
CA THR A 127 -1.09 14.54 -17.80
C THR A 127 -2.09 15.44 -18.48
N SER A 128 -3.25 15.70 -17.90
CA SER A 128 -4.20 16.67 -18.45
C SER A 128 -3.72 18.13 -18.33
N GLN A 129 -2.66 18.38 -17.57
CA GLN A 129 -2.11 19.70 -17.31
C GLN A 129 -0.70 19.91 -17.87
N VAL A 130 -0.11 18.89 -18.51
CA VAL A 130 1.29 18.86 -18.93
C VAL A 130 1.40 18.74 -20.44
N ASP A 131 2.39 19.43 -21.05
CA ASP A 131 2.69 19.34 -22.46
C ASP A 131 3.09 17.93 -22.89
N GLU A 132 2.84 17.57 -24.17
CA GLU A 132 3.25 16.28 -24.72
C GLU A 132 4.75 16.04 -24.58
N ASP A 133 5.58 17.06 -24.73
CA ASP A 133 7.04 16.95 -24.58
C ASP A 133 7.45 16.55 -23.17
N THR A 134 6.76 17.05 -22.15
CA THR A 134 7.01 16.72 -20.76
C THR A 134 6.58 15.28 -20.46
N VAL A 135 5.48 14.83 -21.07
CA VAL A 135 5.01 13.45 -20.95
C VAL A 135 6.03 12.47 -21.52
N GLN A 136 6.62 12.79 -22.69
CA GLN A 136 7.67 11.95 -23.30
C GLN A 136 8.91 11.85 -22.43
N THR A 137 9.31 12.91 -21.77
CA THR A 137 10.46 12.92 -20.87
C THR A 137 10.22 12.02 -19.65
N ILE A 138 9.00 11.96 -19.15
CA ILE A 138 8.64 11.13 -17.99
C ILE A 138 8.60 9.64 -18.35
N THR A 139 8.24 9.30 -19.58
CA THR A 139 8.15 7.91 -20.03
C THR A 139 9.49 7.27 -20.39
N GLU A 140 10.52 8.06 -20.54
CA GLU A 140 11.89 7.59 -20.75
C GLU A 140 12.58 7.27 -19.42
#